data_2f5b0ae510e0c5e114bd1d8fe16862e4
#
_entry.id   2f5b0ae510e0c5e114bd1d8fe16862e4
#
_cell.length_a   1.000
_cell.length_b   1.000
_cell.length_c   1.000
_cell.angle_alpha   90.00
_cell.angle_beta   90.00
_cell.angle_gamma   90.00
#
_symmetry.space_group_name_H-M   'P 1'
#
loop_
_entity.id
_entity.type
_entity.pdbx_description
1 polymer ?
#
loop_
_entity_poly.entity_id
_entity_poly.type
_entity_poly.pdbx_seq_one_letter_code
_entity_poly.pdbx_strand_id
1 'polypeptide(L)'
;MSAVRISLGACLAAMLPGLAGCLFVPVTTHRAVQTQNRNLSELTRAQSVELATLRTHARTKEDQLLQAERTLAQMEEELGITRHQLGGLRREREHLHEQFEGLAGHLGRVPPEVSQQLTELSERFPSLQFDASTGLSKFDTDILFDSGEAVLKPEAEEVLAELARVLNSPEAKPLRVLVAGHTDNQRIAGRPVREQFPTNLHLSTARAHAVAGVLRTRGMEESRVGVAGFGPHQPIAPNATPEDRRKNRRVELFVLAPQVPIVGWTETIPSVYR
;
A
#
# COMPACT_ATOMS: atom_id res chain seq x y z
N MET A 1 39.96 -68.19 -22.62
CA MET A 1 41.43 -68.20 -22.39
C MET A 1 41.80 -66.74 -22.13
N SER A 2 42.28 -66.24 -21.06
CA SER A 2 43.02 -66.62 -19.89
C SER A 2 42.71 -65.66 -18.77
N ALA A 3 42.59 -66.20 -17.60
CA ALA A 3 42.44 -65.50 -16.34
C ALA A 3 43.71 -64.73 -15.97
N VAL A 4 43.53 -63.53 -15.36
CA VAL A 4 44.52 -63.00 -14.42
C VAL A 4 43.81 -62.57 -13.14
N ARG A 5 44.03 -63.39 -12.14
CA ARG A 5 43.82 -63.08 -10.72
C ARG A 5 44.96 -62.17 -10.29
N ILE A 6 44.67 -60.99 -9.73
CA ILE A 6 45.63 -60.27 -8.87
C ILE A 6 44.93 -59.86 -7.59
N SER A 7 45.42 -60.46 -6.57
CA SER A 7 45.34 -60.38 -5.12
C SER A 7 44.79 -59.11 -4.49
N LEU A 8 43.83 -59.40 -3.63
CA LEU A 8 43.38 -58.63 -2.47
C LEU A 8 44.48 -58.61 -1.42
N GLY A 9 44.98 -57.49 -1.01
CA GLY A 9 45.92 -57.41 0.08
C GLY A 9 46.52 -56.03 0.30
N ALA A 10 46.24 -55.47 1.44
CA ALA A 10 46.96 -54.35 2.05
C ALA A 10 46.75 -52.94 1.45
N CYS A 11 45.65 -52.29 1.85
CA CYS A 11 45.60 -50.83 2.12
C CYS A 11 44.42 -50.49 3.03
N LEU A 12 44.37 -51.09 4.19
CA LEU A 12 43.40 -50.78 5.25
C LEU A 12 44.15 -50.34 6.52
N ALA A 13 44.80 -49.19 6.46
CA ALA A 13 45.32 -48.54 7.68
C ALA A 13 46.00 -47.19 7.36
N ALA A 14 45.28 -46.18 6.89
CA ALA A 14 45.72 -44.78 7.03
C ALA A 14 44.63 -43.81 6.57
N MET A 15 43.43 -43.82 7.17
CA MET A 15 42.47 -42.73 7.05
C MET A 15 41.59 -42.64 8.27
N LEU A 16 42.17 -42.30 9.42
CA LEU A 16 41.46 -41.76 10.55
C LEU A 16 42.45 -40.89 11.33
N PRO A 17 42.55 -39.64 11.03
CA PRO A 17 42.11 -38.61 11.95
C PRO A 17 41.55 -37.36 11.20
N GLY A 18 40.29 -37.25 11.05
CA GLY A 18 39.64 -36.11 10.44
C GLY A 18 38.18 -35.88 10.91
N LEU A 19 37.70 -36.69 11.83
CA LEU A 19 36.29 -36.66 12.26
C LEU A 19 36.05 -36.11 13.68
N ALA A 20 37.04 -35.49 14.31
CA ALA A 20 36.90 -34.96 15.66
C ALA A 20 36.70 -33.42 15.71
N GLY A 21 36.47 -32.75 14.59
CA GLY A 21 36.35 -31.29 14.52
C GLY A 21 34.95 -30.68 14.47
N CYS A 22 33.90 -31.47 14.44
CA CYS A 22 32.53 -30.95 14.15
C CYS A 22 31.49 -31.12 15.26
N LEU A 23 31.86 -31.17 16.54
CA LEU A 23 30.92 -31.52 17.61
C LEU A 23 30.86 -30.55 18.78
N PHE A 24 31.12 -29.25 18.57
CA PHE A 24 30.82 -28.29 19.64
C PHE A 24 30.28 -26.97 19.02
N VAL A 25 29.06 -27.03 18.46
CA VAL A 25 28.29 -25.82 18.22
C VAL A 25 27.54 -25.53 19.52
N PRO A 26 27.72 -24.37 20.14
CA PRO A 26 26.97 -24.00 21.35
C PRO A 26 25.46 -24.12 21.10
N VAL A 27 24.75 -24.75 22.02
CA VAL A 27 23.29 -24.99 21.91
C VAL A 27 22.53 -23.68 21.65
N THR A 28 23.06 -22.56 22.12
CA THR A 28 22.52 -21.20 21.89
C THR A 28 22.57 -20.79 20.41
N THR A 29 23.70 -21.04 19.73
CA THR A 29 23.84 -20.73 18.29
C THR A 29 23.00 -21.66 17.44
N HIS A 30 22.88 -22.93 17.81
CA HIS A 30 22.04 -23.89 17.12
C HIS A 30 20.55 -23.50 17.21
N ARG A 31 20.08 -23.09 18.39
CA ARG A 31 18.71 -22.58 18.56
C ARG A 31 18.44 -21.30 17.79
N ALA A 32 19.39 -20.36 17.77
CA ALA A 32 19.27 -19.12 17.00
C ALA A 32 19.16 -19.41 15.48
N VAL A 33 20.02 -20.29 14.95
CA VAL A 33 19.97 -20.70 13.54
C VAL A 33 18.68 -21.46 13.21
N GLN A 34 18.21 -22.32 14.11
CA GLN A 34 16.91 -23.01 13.91
C GLN A 34 15.74 -22.01 13.87
N THR A 35 15.73 -21.01 14.75
CA THR A 35 14.67 -19.99 14.75
C THR A 35 14.74 -19.16 13.47
N GLN A 36 15.93 -18.76 13.04
CA GLN A 36 16.14 -18.02 11.80
C GLN A 36 15.74 -18.83 10.57
N ASN A 37 16.07 -20.14 10.53
CA ASN A 37 15.64 -21.03 9.46
C ASN A 37 14.11 -21.23 9.44
N ARG A 38 13.45 -21.32 10.61
CA ARG A 38 11.99 -21.33 10.68
C ARG A 38 11.38 -20.07 10.11
N ASN A 39 11.83 -18.89 10.54
CA ASN A 39 11.31 -17.62 10.05
C ASN A 39 11.53 -17.46 8.53
N LEU A 40 12.70 -17.85 8.02
CA LEU A 40 12.99 -17.86 6.58
C LEU A 40 12.09 -18.85 5.83
N SER A 41 11.84 -20.04 6.37
CA SER A 41 10.95 -21.03 5.76
C SER A 41 9.49 -20.55 5.74
N GLU A 42 9.03 -19.91 6.81
CA GLU A 42 7.69 -19.31 6.86
C GLU A 42 7.54 -18.15 5.88
N LEU A 43 8.55 -17.26 5.78
CA LEU A 43 8.58 -16.17 4.81
C LEU A 43 8.58 -16.71 3.37
N THR A 44 9.44 -17.71 3.09
CA THR A 44 9.49 -18.35 1.77
C THR A 44 8.17 -19.03 1.42
N ARG A 45 7.52 -19.64 2.42
CA ARG A 45 6.21 -20.26 2.24
C ARG A 45 5.12 -19.21 1.98
N ALA A 46 5.12 -18.08 2.70
CA ALA A 46 4.19 -16.97 2.47
C ALA A 46 4.38 -16.38 1.06
N GLN A 47 5.63 -16.11 0.66
CA GLN A 47 5.94 -15.64 -0.68
C GLN A 47 5.56 -16.64 -1.78
N SER A 48 5.76 -17.94 -1.54
CA SER A 48 5.34 -18.97 -2.51
C SER A 48 3.83 -19.05 -2.67
N VAL A 49 3.07 -18.87 -1.59
CA VAL A 49 1.60 -18.79 -1.64
C VAL A 49 1.14 -17.53 -2.37
N GLU A 50 1.75 -16.39 -2.09
CA GLU A 50 1.43 -15.13 -2.78
C GLU A 50 1.76 -15.22 -4.28
N LEU A 51 2.92 -15.76 -4.64
CA LEU A 51 3.27 -16.04 -6.02
C LEU A 51 2.30 -17.01 -6.71
N ALA A 52 1.83 -18.04 -5.97
CA ALA A 52 0.85 -18.96 -6.50
C ALA A 52 -0.51 -18.27 -6.73
N THR A 53 -0.96 -17.41 -5.81
CA THR A 53 -2.21 -16.64 -5.98
C THR A 53 -2.11 -15.63 -7.12
N LEU A 54 -0.99 -14.90 -7.23
CA LEU A 54 -0.76 -13.99 -8.34
C LEU A 54 -0.71 -14.72 -9.70
N ARG A 55 -0.07 -15.90 -9.74
CA ARG A 55 -0.06 -16.73 -10.96
C ARG A 55 -1.45 -17.26 -11.33
N THR A 56 -2.24 -17.66 -10.33
CA THR A 56 -3.64 -18.08 -10.60
C THR A 56 -4.47 -16.91 -11.09
N HIS A 57 -4.34 -15.72 -10.50
CA HIS A 57 -5.01 -14.50 -10.96
C HIS A 57 -4.57 -14.11 -12.39
N ALA A 58 -3.27 -14.16 -12.69
CA ALA A 58 -2.76 -13.88 -14.02
C ALA A 58 -3.35 -14.86 -15.05
N ARG A 59 -3.32 -16.17 -14.77
CA ARG A 59 -3.93 -17.19 -15.64
C ARG A 59 -5.42 -16.99 -15.82
N THR A 60 -6.14 -16.67 -14.74
CA THR A 60 -7.58 -16.38 -14.86
C THR A 60 -7.86 -15.19 -15.77
N LYS A 61 -7.00 -14.16 -15.72
CA LYS A 61 -7.11 -13.00 -16.62
C LYS A 61 -6.75 -13.34 -18.06
N GLU A 62 -5.72 -14.14 -18.26
CA GLU A 62 -5.37 -14.67 -19.59
C GLU A 62 -6.50 -15.51 -20.16
N ASP A 63 -7.09 -16.41 -19.38
CA ASP A 63 -8.24 -17.23 -19.81
C ASP A 63 -9.47 -16.36 -20.13
N GLN A 64 -9.74 -15.32 -19.33
CA GLN A 64 -10.82 -14.37 -19.60
C GLN A 64 -10.59 -13.59 -20.90
N LEU A 65 -9.35 -13.15 -21.15
CA LEU A 65 -8.99 -12.49 -22.40
C LEU A 65 -9.15 -13.43 -23.60
N LEU A 66 -8.66 -14.66 -23.48
CA LEU A 66 -8.78 -15.68 -24.52
C LEU A 66 -10.25 -16.03 -24.81
N GLN A 67 -11.07 -16.09 -23.77
CA GLN A 67 -12.51 -16.34 -23.89
C GLN A 67 -13.22 -15.14 -24.54
N ALA A 68 -12.86 -13.92 -24.17
CA ALA A 68 -13.38 -12.71 -24.81
C ALA A 68 -12.98 -12.61 -26.29
N GLU A 69 -11.74 -12.96 -26.64
CA GLU A 69 -11.28 -13.02 -28.03
C GLU A 69 -12.04 -14.09 -28.84
N ARG A 70 -12.26 -15.27 -28.26
CA ARG A 70 -13.07 -16.33 -28.91
C ARG A 70 -14.52 -15.91 -29.12
N THR A 71 -15.10 -15.26 -28.10
CA THR A 71 -16.48 -14.76 -28.19
C THR A 71 -16.59 -13.65 -29.24
N LEU A 72 -15.60 -12.76 -29.32
CA LEU A 72 -15.53 -11.76 -30.39
C LEU A 72 -15.41 -12.41 -31.76
N ALA A 73 -14.55 -13.41 -31.94
CA ALA A 73 -14.39 -14.14 -33.21
C ALA A 73 -15.68 -14.86 -33.63
N GLN A 74 -16.41 -15.45 -32.69
CA GLN A 74 -17.71 -16.07 -32.94
C GLN A 74 -18.77 -15.04 -33.35
N MET A 75 -18.82 -13.87 -32.65
CA MET A 75 -19.71 -12.78 -33.03
C MET A 75 -19.37 -12.19 -34.39
N GLU A 76 -18.08 -12.16 -34.77
CA GLU A 76 -17.62 -11.75 -36.09
C GLU A 76 -18.21 -12.66 -37.20
N GLU A 77 -18.17 -13.97 -36.95
CA GLU A 77 -18.69 -14.97 -37.89
C GLU A 77 -20.23 -14.91 -38.01
N GLU A 78 -20.92 -14.77 -36.85
CA GLU A 78 -22.39 -14.72 -36.81
C GLU A 78 -22.97 -13.41 -37.38
N LEU A 79 -22.29 -12.29 -37.21
CA LEU A 79 -22.79 -10.98 -37.68
C LEU A 79 -22.34 -10.63 -39.09
N GLY A 80 -21.54 -11.46 -39.76
CA GLY A 80 -21.08 -11.21 -41.15
C GLY A 80 -20.25 -9.92 -41.28
N ILE A 81 -19.60 -9.47 -40.17
CA ILE A 81 -18.84 -8.24 -40.13
C ILE A 81 -17.55 -8.41 -40.94
N THR A 82 -17.36 -7.60 -41.98
CA THR A 82 -16.15 -7.68 -42.80
C THR A 82 -14.90 -7.30 -42.06
N ARG A 83 -13.75 -7.93 -42.36
CA ARG A 83 -12.43 -7.64 -41.75
C ARG A 83 -12.10 -6.15 -41.74
N HIS A 84 -12.63 -5.38 -42.66
CA HIS A 84 -12.40 -3.96 -42.80
C HIS A 84 -13.10 -3.13 -41.68
N GLN A 85 -14.32 -3.45 -41.33
CA GLN A 85 -15.09 -2.80 -40.24
C GLN A 85 -14.48 -3.10 -38.90
N LEU A 86 -14.01 -4.35 -38.71
CA LEU A 86 -13.30 -4.75 -37.46
C LEU A 86 -11.95 -4.07 -37.30
N GLY A 87 -11.20 -3.89 -38.39
CA GLY A 87 -9.95 -3.11 -38.37
C GLY A 87 -10.17 -1.63 -38.06
N GLY A 88 -11.36 -1.10 -38.46
CA GLY A 88 -11.81 0.24 -38.05
C GLY A 88 -12.09 0.34 -36.53
N LEU A 89 -12.94 -0.57 -36.03
CA LEU A 89 -13.30 -0.63 -34.61
C LEU A 89 -12.11 -0.93 -33.69
N ARG A 90 -11.16 -1.78 -34.13
CA ARG A 90 -9.92 -2.03 -33.38
C ARG A 90 -9.06 -0.78 -33.29
N ARG A 91 -8.89 -0.04 -34.38
CA ARG A 91 -8.13 1.24 -34.39
C ARG A 91 -8.82 2.29 -33.54
N GLU A 92 -10.15 2.35 -33.59
CA GLU A 92 -10.91 3.28 -32.76
C GLU A 92 -10.80 2.91 -31.26
N ARG A 93 -10.85 1.62 -30.92
CA ARG A 93 -10.61 1.13 -29.57
C ARG A 93 -9.19 1.44 -29.10
N GLU A 94 -8.17 1.22 -29.92
CA GLU A 94 -6.78 1.54 -29.60
C GLU A 94 -6.62 3.05 -29.40
N HIS A 95 -7.19 3.86 -30.28
CA HIS A 95 -7.16 5.30 -30.13
C HIS A 95 -7.90 5.80 -28.88
N LEU A 96 -9.06 5.22 -28.57
CA LEU A 96 -9.79 5.50 -27.32
C LEU A 96 -9.02 5.01 -26.09
N HIS A 97 -8.32 3.89 -26.22
CA HIS A 97 -7.48 3.36 -25.14
C HIS A 97 -6.26 4.26 -24.89
N GLU A 98 -5.58 4.72 -25.92
CA GLU A 98 -4.49 5.71 -25.82
C GLU A 98 -5.00 7.04 -25.26
N GLN A 99 -6.16 7.52 -25.68
CA GLN A 99 -6.79 8.69 -25.09
C GLN A 99 -7.17 8.46 -23.63
N PHE A 100 -7.70 7.30 -23.29
CA PHE A 100 -8.06 6.93 -21.93
C PHE A 100 -6.80 6.79 -21.04
N GLU A 101 -5.74 6.16 -21.51
CA GLU A 101 -4.46 6.09 -20.78
C GLU A 101 -3.80 7.48 -20.65
N GLY A 102 -3.86 8.29 -21.69
CA GLY A 102 -3.43 9.69 -21.63
C GLY A 102 -4.23 10.49 -20.60
N LEU A 103 -5.56 10.35 -20.61
CA LEU A 103 -6.43 10.97 -19.62
C LEU A 103 -6.23 10.36 -18.22
N ALA A 104 -6.17 9.04 -18.08
CA ALA A 104 -5.95 8.37 -16.81
C ALA A 104 -4.59 8.75 -16.20
N GLY A 105 -3.55 8.89 -17.02
CA GLY A 105 -2.24 9.39 -16.59
C GLY A 105 -2.27 10.84 -16.09
N HIS A 106 -3.25 11.64 -16.51
CA HIS A 106 -3.45 13.02 -16.07
C HIS A 106 -4.53 13.14 -14.98
N LEU A 107 -5.47 12.20 -14.92
CA LEU A 107 -6.63 12.26 -14.03
C LEU A 107 -6.31 12.06 -12.54
N GLY A 108 -5.14 11.50 -12.23
CA GLY A 108 -4.73 11.25 -10.84
C GLY A 108 -3.60 12.15 -10.34
N ARG A 109 -3.06 13.04 -11.17
CA ARG A 109 -1.87 13.80 -10.77
C ARG A 109 -2.27 15.11 -10.10
N VAL A 110 -1.63 15.37 -8.98
CA VAL A 110 -1.60 16.68 -8.34
C VAL A 110 -0.93 17.67 -9.30
N PRO A 111 -1.46 18.88 -9.54
CA PRO A 111 -0.81 19.88 -10.38
C PRO A 111 0.64 20.11 -9.97
N PRO A 112 1.58 20.30 -10.94
CA PRO A 112 3.00 20.47 -10.62
C PRO A 112 3.27 21.60 -9.62
N GLU A 113 2.53 22.69 -9.71
CA GLU A 113 2.66 23.86 -8.83
C GLU A 113 2.30 23.51 -7.38
N VAL A 114 1.20 22.75 -7.19
CA VAL A 114 0.77 22.26 -5.87
C VAL A 114 1.76 21.22 -5.33
N SER A 115 2.22 20.32 -6.20
CA SER A 115 3.22 19.31 -5.86
C SER A 115 4.52 19.94 -5.40
N GLN A 116 4.98 20.99 -6.09
CA GLN A 116 6.17 21.75 -5.69
C GLN A 116 5.97 22.41 -4.32
N GLN A 117 4.85 23.10 -4.10
CA GLN A 117 4.55 23.75 -2.81
C GLN A 117 4.46 22.74 -1.66
N LEU A 118 3.91 21.53 -1.89
CA LEU A 118 3.87 20.46 -0.89
C LEU A 118 5.27 19.89 -0.61
N THR A 119 6.12 19.80 -1.63
CA THR A 119 7.53 19.40 -1.47
C THR A 119 8.29 20.43 -0.63
N GLU A 120 8.20 21.70 -0.96
CA GLU A 120 8.81 22.80 -0.20
C GLU A 120 8.30 22.82 1.26
N LEU A 121 7.01 22.53 1.47
CA LEU A 121 6.43 22.40 2.81
C LEU A 121 7.04 21.23 3.57
N SER A 122 7.24 20.09 2.93
CA SER A 122 7.86 18.91 3.56
C SER A 122 9.34 19.14 3.93
N GLU A 123 10.05 19.97 3.18
CA GLU A 123 11.43 20.37 3.51
C GLU A 123 11.48 21.30 4.72
N ARG A 124 10.49 22.19 4.87
CA ARG A 124 10.39 23.11 6.04
C ARG A 124 9.94 22.41 7.31
N PHE A 125 9.09 21.39 7.16
CA PHE A 125 8.50 20.65 8.28
C PHE A 125 8.83 19.15 8.19
N PRO A 126 9.92 18.69 8.85
CA PRO A 126 10.32 17.27 8.82
C PRO A 126 9.26 16.28 9.34
N SER A 127 8.26 16.80 10.05
CA SER A 127 7.09 16.02 10.50
C SER A 127 6.15 15.60 9.38
N LEU A 128 6.20 16.29 8.24
CA LEU A 128 5.44 16.01 7.03
C LEU A 128 6.34 15.32 6.01
N GLN A 129 5.94 14.17 5.54
CA GLN A 129 6.57 13.48 4.40
C GLN A 129 5.60 13.56 3.22
N PHE A 130 6.07 14.04 2.08
CA PHE A 130 5.26 14.16 0.86
C PHE A 130 5.85 13.31 -0.27
N ASP A 131 5.02 12.54 -0.94
CA ASP A 131 5.36 11.79 -2.14
C ASP A 131 4.62 12.40 -3.35
N ALA A 132 5.37 13.10 -4.19
CA ALA A 132 4.85 13.77 -5.38
C ALA A 132 4.29 12.78 -6.43
N SER A 133 4.74 11.53 -6.43
CA SER A 133 4.29 10.53 -7.40
C SER A 133 2.87 10.02 -7.12
N THR A 134 2.51 9.96 -5.83
CA THR A 134 1.22 9.46 -5.36
C THR A 134 0.27 10.54 -4.84
N GLY A 135 0.79 11.78 -4.62
CA GLY A 135 0.04 12.85 -3.95
C GLY A 135 -0.21 12.58 -2.46
N LEU A 136 0.55 11.66 -1.86
CA LEU A 136 0.42 11.26 -0.47
C LEU A 136 1.25 12.16 0.45
N SER A 137 0.59 12.76 1.42
CA SER A 137 1.24 13.43 2.56
C SER A 137 1.05 12.57 3.82
N LYS A 138 2.14 12.26 4.52
CA LYS A 138 2.13 11.41 5.70
C LYS A 138 2.66 12.17 6.91
N PHE A 139 1.98 11.99 8.03
CA PHE A 139 2.41 12.47 9.35
C PHE A 139 2.53 11.31 10.34
N ASP A 140 3.58 11.32 11.15
CA ASP A 140 3.65 10.44 12.31
C ASP A 140 2.63 10.91 13.36
N THR A 141 1.79 10.00 13.84
CA THR A 141 0.75 10.34 14.83
C THR A 141 1.32 10.91 16.12
N ASP A 142 2.49 10.42 16.56
CA ASP A 142 3.11 10.85 17.82
C ASP A 142 3.56 12.33 17.79
N ILE A 143 3.68 12.91 16.59
CA ILE A 143 3.94 14.34 16.39
C ILE A 143 2.63 15.13 16.46
N LEU A 144 1.55 14.57 15.97
CA LEU A 144 0.26 15.24 15.89
C LEU A 144 -0.53 15.17 17.20
N PHE A 145 -0.42 14.05 17.95
CA PHE A 145 -1.28 13.75 19.11
C PHE A 145 -0.47 13.18 20.27
N ASP A 146 -0.98 13.33 21.47
CA ASP A 146 -0.51 12.56 22.61
C ASP A 146 -1.06 11.13 22.61
N SER A 147 -0.43 10.27 23.44
CA SER A 147 -0.78 8.86 23.46
C SER A 147 -2.25 8.64 23.92
N GLY A 148 -3.01 7.95 23.08
CA GLY A 148 -4.44 7.69 23.36
C GLY A 148 -5.37 8.87 23.08
N GLU A 149 -4.86 10.00 22.61
CA GLU A 149 -5.64 11.20 22.35
C GLU A 149 -5.91 11.42 20.86
N ALA A 150 -6.94 12.22 20.58
CA ALA A 150 -7.29 12.73 19.26
C ALA A 150 -7.38 14.28 19.26
N VAL A 151 -6.77 14.93 20.27
CA VAL A 151 -6.60 16.39 20.34
C VAL A 151 -5.24 16.72 19.74
N LEU A 152 -5.21 17.62 18.78
CA LEU A 152 -3.98 18.03 18.10
C LEU A 152 -3.09 18.84 19.03
N LYS A 153 -1.80 18.63 18.91
CA LYS A 153 -0.77 19.45 19.55
C LYS A 153 -0.65 20.81 18.86
N PRO A 154 -0.30 21.89 19.57
CA PRO A 154 -0.15 23.21 18.97
C PRO A 154 0.82 23.24 17.78
N GLU A 155 1.95 22.51 17.88
CA GLU A 155 2.94 22.42 16.80
C GLU A 155 2.39 21.74 15.54
N ALA A 156 1.48 20.80 15.71
CA ALA A 156 0.79 20.13 14.62
C ALA A 156 -0.19 21.07 13.90
N GLU A 157 -0.85 21.95 14.64
CA GLU A 157 -1.78 22.92 14.05
C GLU A 157 -1.08 23.91 13.11
N GLU A 158 0.18 24.29 13.40
CA GLU A 158 0.96 25.16 12.53
C GLU A 158 1.24 24.52 11.18
N VAL A 159 1.72 23.29 11.17
CA VAL A 159 1.99 22.55 9.93
C VAL A 159 0.71 22.32 9.12
N LEU A 160 -0.38 21.96 9.80
CA LEU A 160 -1.68 21.75 9.16
C LEU A 160 -2.29 23.05 8.62
N ALA A 161 -2.01 24.20 9.26
CA ALA A 161 -2.42 25.50 8.77
C ALA A 161 -1.69 25.88 7.47
N GLU A 162 -0.37 25.62 7.40
CA GLU A 162 0.41 25.86 6.18
C GLU A 162 -0.03 24.89 5.06
N LEU A 163 -0.28 23.62 5.39
CA LEU A 163 -0.84 22.66 4.44
C LEU A 163 -2.21 23.11 3.91
N ALA A 164 -3.08 23.58 4.78
CA ALA A 164 -4.38 24.13 4.38
C ALA A 164 -4.23 25.33 3.45
N ARG A 165 -3.23 26.20 3.67
CA ARG A 165 -2.93 27.33 2.81
C ARG A 165 -2.56 26.88 1.38
N VAL A 166 -1.70 25.87 1.25
CA VAL A 166 -1.36 25.28 -0.04
C VAL A 166 -2.59 24.68 -0.72
N LEU A 167 -3.41 23.91 0.03
CA LEU A 167 -4.60 23.23 -0.49
C LEU A 167 -5.76 24.19 -0.81
N ASN A 168 -5.68 25.45 -0.39
CA ASN A 168 -6.62 26.52 -0.73
C ASN A 168 -6.10 27.44 -1.86
N SER A 169 -4.92 27.17 -2.42
CA SER A 169 -4.44 27.91 -3.59
C SER A 169 -5.40 27.74 -4.78
N PRO A 170 -5.43 28.68 -5.73
CA PRO A 170 -6.29 28.56 -6.91
C PRO A 170 -6.09 27.25 -7.68
N GLU A 171 -4.85 26.78 -7.77
CA GLU A 171 -4.43 25.57 -8.48
C GLU A 171 -4.89 24.30 -7.73
N ALA A 172 -4.93 24.35 -6.40
CA ALA A 172 -5.37 23.25 -5.55
C ALA A 172 -6.88 23.22 -5.30
N LYS A 173 -7.60 24.30 -5.62
CA LYS A 173 -9.03 24.44 -5.34
C LYS A 173 -9.91 23.31 -5.91
N PRO A 174 -9.65 22.76 -7.11
CA PRO A 174 -10.40 21.62 -7.63
C PRO A 174 -10.09 20.28 -6.92
N LEU A 175 -8.96 20.20 -6.20
CA LEU A 175 -8.50 18.96 -5.59
C LEU A 175 -9.34 18.60 -4.35
N ARG A 176 -9.44 17.31 -4.07
CA ARG A 176 -10.07 16.75 -2.88
C ARG A 176 -9.00 16.17 -1.96
N VAL A 177 -9.29 16.08 -0.68
CA VAL A 177 -8.37 15.51 0.31
C VAL A 177 -9.08 14.40 1.09
N LEU A 178 -8.50 13.21 1.07
CA LEU A 178 -8.93 12.12 1.95
C LEU A 178 -7.93 12.00 3.09
N VAL A 179 -8.40 12.21 4.32
CA VAL A 179 -7.60 12.04 5.53
C VAL A 179 -7.83 10.65 6.10
N ALA A 180 -6.77 9.85 6.18
CA ALA A 180 -6.80 8.47 6.63
C ALA A 180 -5.99 8.28 7.91
N GLY A 181 -6.64 7.79 8.97
CA GLY A 181 -5.98 7.49 10.25
C GLY A 181 -5.65 6.01 10.40
N HIS A 182 -4.48 5.73 10.94
CA HIS A 182 -3.98 4.38 11.22
C HIS A 182 -3.46 4.27 12.65
N THR A 183 -3.52 3.08 13.22
CA THR A 183 -2.93 2.73 14.52
C THR A 183 -1.98 1.56 14.38
N ASP A 184 -1.22 1.30 15.42
CA ASP A 184 -0.57 0.01 15.59
C ASP A 184 -1.58 -1.05 16.06
N ASN A 185 -1.09 -2.27 16.30
CA ASN A 185 -1.90 -3.42 16.73
C ASN A 185 -2.09 -3.50 18.26
N GLN A 186 -1.59 -2.51 19.03
CA GLN A 186 -1.77 -2.52 20.47
C GLN A 186 -3.22 -2.18 20.84
N ARG A 187 -3.74 -2.91 21.82
CA ARG A 187 -5.06 -2.58 22.36
C ARG A 187 -4.99 -1.25 23.10
N ILE A 188 -6.05 -0.46 22.98
CA ILE A 188 -6.16 0.79 23.71
C ILE A 188 -6.04 0.51 25.20
N ALA A 189 -5.04 1.10 25.83
CA ALA A 189 -4.79 0.99 27.26
C ALA A 189 -5.55 2.09 28.02
N GLY A 190 -5.97 1.75 29.23
CA GLY A 190 -6.67 2.70 30.09
C GLY A 190 -8.18 2.75 29.87
N ARG A 191 -8.90 2.77 31.00
CA ARG A 191 -10.39 2.80 30.99
C ARG A 191 -10.93 4.09 30.40
N PRO A 192 -10.42 5.28 30.73
CA PRO A 192 -10.92 6.53 30.19
C PRO A 192 -10.83 6.62 28.67
N VAL A 193 -9.68 6.18 28.11
CA VAL A 193 -9.46 6.19 26.65
C VAL A 193 -10.39 5.21 25.95
N ARG A 194 -10.65 4.03 26.53
CA ARG A 194 -11.57 3.04 25.98
C ARG A 194 -13.04 3.48 26.06
N GLU A 195 -13.41 4.25 27.05
CA GLU A 195 -14.75 4.83 27.13
C GLU A 195 -14.98 5.86 26.02
N GLN A 196 -13.96 6.62 25.65
CA GLN A 196 -14.01 7.59 24.56
C GLN A 196 -13.80 6.93 23.17
N PHE A 197 -12.86 6.00 23.07
CA PHE A 197 -12.51 5.29 21.83
C PHE A 197 -12.52 3.78 22.08
N PRO A 198 -13.66 3.10 21.87
CA PRO A 198 -13.80 1.67 22.19
C PRO A 198 -12.82 0.75 21.44
N THR A 199 -12.39 1.13 20.24
CA THR A 199 -11.46 0.37 19.41
C THR A 199 -10.46 1.28 18.72
N ASN A 200 -9.36 0.70 18.21
CA ASN A 200 -8.39 1.38 17.37
C ASN A 200 -9.02 2.00 16.11
N LEU A 201 -10.10 1.45 15.60
CA LEU A 201 -10.86 2.02 14.50
C LEU A 201 -11.47 3.37 14.89
N HIS A 202 -12.09 3.45 16.07
CA HIS A 202 -12.65 4.72 16.58
C HIS A 202 -11.56 5.76 16.79
N LEU A 203 -10.44 5.38 17.42
CA LEU A 203 -9.31 6.29 17.66
C LEU A 203 -8.72 6.80 16.34
N SER A 204 -8.48 5.92 15.36
CA SER A 204 -7.93 6.32 14.07
C SER A 204 -8.85 7.26 13.30
N THR A 205 -10.17 7.00 13.33
CA THR A 205 -11.19 7.87 12.72
C THR A 205 -11.25 9.22 13.41
N ALA A 206 -11.23 9.25 14.74
CA ALA A 206 -11.26 10.50 15.51
C ALA A 206 -10.03 11.38 15.21
N ARG A 207 -8.84 10.78 15.09
CA ARG A 207 -7.61 11.48 14.72
C ARG A 207 -7.66 12.03 13.30
N ALA A 208 -8.14 11.26 12.35
CA ALA A 208 -8.35 11.73 10.99
C ALA A 208 -9.36 12.88 10.94
N HIS A 209 -10.44 12.78 11.75
CA HIS A 209 -11.45 13.83 11.88
C HIS A 209 -10.88 15.12 12.48
N ALA A 210 -10.01 15.02 13.50
CA ALA A 210 -9.34 16.18 14.10
C ALA A 210 -8.48 16.93 13.09
N VAL A 211 -7.67 16.19 12.28
CA VAL A 211 -6.88 16.78 11.19
C VAL A 211 -7.78 17.44 10.15
N ALA A 212 -8.82 16.76 9.69
CA ALA A 212 -9.80 17.30 8.76
C ALA A 212 -10.49 18.56 9.31
N GLY A 213 -10.73 18.59 10.63
CA GLY A 213 -11.28 19.76 11.34
C GLY A 213 -10.41 21.00 11.20
N VAL A 214 -9.08 20.86 11.34
CA VAL A 214 -8.16 21.99 11.14
C VAL A 214 -8.19 22.46 9.69
N LEU A 215 -8.13 21.56 8.70
CA LEU A 215 -8.21 21.94 7.28
C LEU A 215 -9.47 22.77 6.99
N ARG A 216 -10.62 22.35 7.54
CA ARG A 216 -11.91 23.07 7.37
C ARG A 216 -11.91 24.43 8.06
N THR A 217 -11.44 24.51 9.32
CA THR A 217 -11.36 25.79 10.06
C THR A 217 -10.39 26.78 9.40
N ARG A 218 -9.43 26.29 8.61
CA ARG A 218 -8.51 27.08 7.79
C ARG A 218 -9.04 27.37 6.38
N GLY A 219 -10.34 27.16 6.14
CA GLY A 219 -11.02 27.60 4.93
C GLY A 219 -11.15 26.55 3.82
N MET A 220 -10.78 25.31 4.07
CA MET A 220 -11.02 24.24 3.10
C MET A 220 -12.51 23.87 3.09
N GLU A 221 -13.13 23.82 1.92
CA GLU A 221 -14.56 23.46 1.78
C GLU A 221 -14.82 22.05 2.27
N GLU A 222 -15.89 21.86 3.01
CA GLU A 222 -16.24 20.56 3.62
C GLU A 222 -16.46 19.46 2.57
N SER A 223 -17.04 19.81 1.43
CA SER A 223 -17.25 18.93 0.28
C SER A 223 -15.96 18.35 -0.32
N ARG A 224 -14.83 18.98 -0.05
CA ARG A 224 -13.51 18.58 -0.53
C ARG A 224 -12.76 17.68 0.43
N VAL A 225 -13.25 17.48 1.66
CA VAL A 225 -12.53 16.75 2.71
C VAL A 225 -13.28 15.48 3.09
N GLY A 226 -12.68 14.34 2.83
CA GLY A 226 -13.14 13.04 3.30
C GLY A 226 -12.31 12.54 4.47
N VAL A 227 -12.90 11.67 5.28
CA VAL A 227 -12.26 11.07 6.46
C VAL A 227 -12.42 9.56 6.43
N ALA A 228 -11.34 8.84 6.69
CA ALA A 228 -11.34 7.40 6.86
C ALA A 228 -10.52 6.97 8.09
N GLY A 229 -10.93 5.90 8.73
CA GLY A 229 -10.15 5.26 9.79
C GLY A 229 -9.95 3.79 9.48
N PHE A 230 -8.72 3.34 9.49
CA PHE A 230 -8.36 1.96 9.16
C PHE A 230 -7.94 1.14 10.40
N GLY A 231 -7.76 1.81 11.56
CA GLY A 231 -7.27 1.13 12.76
C GLY A 231 -5.93 0.43 12.48
N PRO A 232 -5.74 -0.81 12.94
CA PRO A 232 -4.49 -1.57 12.76
C PRO A 232 -4.46 -2.40 11.48
N HIS A 233 -5.47 -2.30 10.60
CA HIS A 233 -5.68 -3.27 9.50
C HIS A 233 -4.86 -2.99 8.25
N GLN A 234 -4.17 -1.85 8.17
CA GLN A 234 -3.27 -1.51 7.06
C GLN A 234 -1.87 -1.13 7.57
N PRO A 235 -1.13 -2.08 8.13
CA PRO A 235 0.22 -1.84 8.64
C PRO A 235 1.21 -1.66 7.48
N ILE A 236 2.14 -0.70 7.63
CA ILE A 236 3.29 -0.51 6.73
C ILE A 236 4.58 -1.12 7.30
N ALA A 237 4.53 -1.61 8.53
CA ALA A 237 5.62 -2.31 9.22
C ALA A 237 5.06 -3.48 10.05
N PRO A 238 5.88 -4.49 10.39
CA PRO A 238 5.41 -5.74 11.01
C PRO A 238 4.77 -5.63 12.40
N ASN A 239 4.78 -4.48 13.08
CA ASN A 239 4.36 -4.26 14.48
C ASN A 239 5.23 -5.00 15.52
N ALA A 240 6.38 -5.53 15.15
CA ALA A 240 7.22 -6.34 16.03
C ALA A 240 7.93 -5.49 17.07
N THR A 241 8.50 -4.36 16.66
CA THR A 241 9.25 -3.44 17.51
C THR A 241 8.45 -2.17 17.84
N PRO A 242 8.85 -1.40 18.87
CA PRO A 242 8.27 -0.08 19.12
C PRO A 242 8.38 0.86 17.91
N GLU A 243 9.50 0.79 17.19
CA GLU A 243 9.79 1.57 15.97
C GLU A 243 8.85 1.21 14.84
N ASP A 244 8.57 -0.10 14.63
CA ASP A 244 7.61 -0.55 13.64
C ASP A 244 6.19 -0.05 13.97
N ARG A 245 5.81 -0.16 15.26
CA ARG A 245 4.51 0.33 15.72
C ARG A 245 4.38 1.83 15.53
N ARG A 246 5.46 2.60 15.77
CA ARG A 246 5.47 4.04 15.52
C ARG A 246 5.20 4.36 14.05
N LYS A 247 5.80 3.63 13.10
CA LYS A 247 5.54 3.79 11.67
C LYS A 247 4.07 3.52 11.31
N ASN A 248 3.45 2.54 11.98
CA ASN A 248 2.05 2.21 11.77
C ASN A 248 1.09 3.26 12.34
N ARG A 249 1.46 3.95 13.45
CA ARG A 249 0.71 5.08 13.99
C ARG A 249 0.95 6.31 13.13
N ARG A 250 0.10 6.53 12.14
CA ARG A 250 0.24 7.62 11.17
C ARG A 250 -1.10 8.18 10.75
N VAL A 251 -1.05 9.39 10.24
CA VAL A 251 -2.15 9.99 9.48
C VAL A 251 -1.64 10.27 8.07
N GLU A 252 -2.38 9.80 7.10
CA GLU A 252 -2.14 9.99 5.68
C GLU A 252 -3.17 10.96 5.10
N LEU A 253 -2.70 11.89 4.26
CA LEU A 253 -3.56 12.76 3.48
C LEU A 253 -3.31 12.48 2.00
N PHE A 254 -4.32 12.00 1.32
CA PHE A 254 -4.30 11.78 -0.10
C PHE A 254 -4.87 13.02 -0.79
N VAL A 255 -4.04 13.73 -1.54
CA VAL A 255 -4.46 14.85 -2.39
C VAL A 255 -4.86 14.26 -3.74
N LEU A 256 -6.12 14.39 -4.10
CA LEU A 256 -6.75 13.67 -5.18
C LEU A 256 -7.36 14.64 -6.20
N ALA A 257 -7.14 14.36 -7.46
CA ALA A 257 -7.80 15.07 -8.53
C ALA A 257 -9.34 14.81 -8.49
N PRO A 258 -10.17 15.76 -8.91
CA PRO A 258 -11.64 15.66 -8.79
C PRO A 258 -12.22 14.45 -9.54
N GLN A 259 -11.52 13.95 -10.55
CA GLN A 259 -11.94 12.84 -11.40
C GLN A 259 -11.62 11.46 -10.78
N VAL A 260 -10.80 11.42 -9.72
CA VAL A 260 -10.50 10.14 -9.04
C VAL A 260 -11.78 9.61 -8.39
N PRO A 261 -12.28 8.44 -8.80
CA PRO A 261 -13.49 7.89 -8.21
C PRO A 261 -13.22 7.42 -6.78
N ILE A 262 -13.87 8.05 -5.83
CA ILE A 262 -13.85 7.64 -4.44
C ILE A 262 -15.29 7.33 -4.01
N VAL A 263 -15.46 6.26 -3.27
CA VAL A 263 -16.76 5.90 -2.70
C VAL A 263 -17.32 7.06 -1.89
N GLY A 264 -18.53 7.51 -2.24
CA GLY A 264 -19.20 8.64 -1.60
C GLY A 264 -18.89 10.02 -2.21
N TRP A 265 -17.94 10.13 -3.14
CA TRP A 265 -17.66 11.37 -3.87
C TRP A 265 -17.99 11.21 -5.36
N THR A 266 -19.25 11.09 -5.67
CA THR A 266 -19.74 11.04 -7.05
C THR A 266 -20.52 12.30 -7.37
N GLU A 267 -20.20 12.98 -8.45
CA GLU A 267 -20.98 14.12 -8.96
C GLU A 267 -22.31 13.67 -9.59
N THR A 268 -22.38 12.40 -9.99
CA THR A 268 -23.58 11.79 -10.53
C THR A 268 -24.13 10.77 -9.56
N ILE A 269 -25.46 10.84 -9.30
CA ILE A 269 -26.15 9.84 -8.49
C ILE A 269 -26.10 8.51 -9.24
N PRO A 270 -25.45 7.46 -8.70
CA PRO A 270 -25.40 6.15 -9.33
C PRO A 270 -26.80 5.59 -9.57
N SER A 271 -26.97 4.83 -10.65
CA SER A 271 -28.27 4.27 -11.06
C SER A 271 -28.92 3.39 -9.99
N VAL A 272 -28.14 2.84 -9.07
CA VAL A 272 -28.64 2.03 -7.94
C VAL A 272 -29.48 2.84 -6.93
N TYR A 273 -29.41 4.18 -6.97
CA TYR A 273 -30.18 5.08 -6.13
C TYR A 273 -31.32 5.77 -6.89
N ARG A 274 -31.52 5.44 -8.16
CA ARG A 274 -32.63 5.87 -9.00
C ARG A 274 -33.66 4.74 -9.14
#